data_8e21c5ef0421119ef856cf843bae6b0a
#
_entry.id   8e21c5ef0421119ef856cf843bae6b0a
#
_cell.length_a   1.000
_cell.length_b   1.000
_cell.length_c   1.000
_cell.angle_alpha   90.00
_cell.angle_beta   90.00
_cell.angle_gamma   90.00
#
_symmetry.space_group_name_H-M   'P 1'
#
loop_
_entity.id
_entity.type
_entity.pdbx_description
1 polymer ?
#
loop_
_entity_poly.entity_id
_entity_poly.type
_entity_poly.pdbx_seq_one_letter_code
_entity_poly.pdbx_strand_id
1 'polypeptide(L)'
;SDVYKRQDIIIINTCCFINDAKEESINTILEMAEYKKTGPCKALIVTGCLAQRYKQEIVDEIPEVDAVIGTSKYDEIFDAVDQALKGSHFLDVDDLDRLPSVPGKRILTTGGHYAHLKIAEGCDKHCTYCIIPKIRGNYRSVPMEQLLAEAASLAEQGVKELILVAQETTLYGVDLYGKNTLHILSLIHISEPTRVLSISYAVFCL
;
A
#
# COMPACT_ATOMS: atom_id res chain seq x y z
N SER A 1 -7.68 4.58 21.53
CA SER A 1 -7.48 3.22 22.06
C SER A 1 -6.18 3.19 22.84
N ASP A 2 -6.14 2.53 24.02
CA ASP A 2 -4.95 2.49 24.91
C ASP A 2 -3.71 1.84 24.26
N VAL A 3 -3.87 1.16 23.14
CA VAL A 3 -2.77 0.53 22.40
C VAL A 3 -1.79 1.57 21.88
N TYR A 4 -2.28 2.66 21.29
CA TYR A 4 -1.41 3.70 20.70
C TYR A 4 -0.64 4.50 21.75
N LYS A 5 -1.13 4.57 22.99
CA LYS A 5 -0.46 5.28 24.10
C LYS A 5 0.84 4.63 24.57
N ARG A 6 1.14 3.41 24.11
CA ARG A 6 2.31 2.62 24.56
C ARG A 6 3.29 2.32 23.43
N GLN A 7 3.07 2.86 22.22
CA GLN A 7 3.91 2.58 21.07
C GLN A 7 5.11 3.52 21.04
N ASP A 8 6.28 2.96 20.76
CA ASP A 8 7.51 3.74 20.53
C ASP A 8 7.55 4.34 19.12
N ILE A 9 6.93 3.67 18.16
CA ILE A 9 6.88 4.09 16.75
C ILE A 9 5.45 3.95 16.26
N ILE A 10 4.94 5.00 15.62
CA ILE A 10 3.62 5.01 14.98
C ILE A 10 3.81 5.23 13.48
N ILE A 11 3.25 4.33 12.68
CA ILE A 11 3.25 4.42 11.22
C ILE A 11 1.81 4.54 10.75
N ILE A 12 1.49 5.61 10.01
CA ILE A 12 0.16 5.89 9.51
C ILE A 12 0.15 5.73 7.99
N ASN A 13 -0.60 4.75 7.50
CA ASN A 13 -0.86 4.60 6.08
C ASN A 13 -2.11 5.41 5.71
N THR A 14 -1.94 6.40 4.84
CA THR A 14 -2.93 7.44 4.57
C THR A 14 -3.59 7.30 3.20
N CYS A 15 -4.81 7.81 3.08
CA CYS A 15 -5.56 7.93 1.84
C CYS A 15 -5.89 9.40 1.53
N CYS A 16 -5.97 9.76 0.24
CA CYS A 16 -6.43 11.08 -0.19
C CYS A 16 -7.23 11.02 -1.51
N PHE A 17 -7.83 9.87 -1.79
CA PHE A 17 -8.59 9.67 -3.03
C PHE A 17 -9.90 10.47 -3.05
N ILE A 18 -10.61 10.46 -1.93
CA ILE A 18 -11.81 11.29 -1.70
C ILE A 18 -11.58 12.24 -0.52
N ASN A 19 -12.40 13.29 -0.43
CA ASN A 19 -12.24 14.30 0.63
C ASN A 19 -12.39 13.71 2.03
N ASP A 20 -13.37 12.83 2.24
CA ASP A 20 -13.62 12.22 3.55
C ASP A 20 -12.39 11.40 4.02
N ALA A 21 -11.80 10.61 3.12
CA ALA A 21 -10.59 9.83 3.44
C ALA A 21 -9.37 10.73 3.68
N LYS A 22 -9.28 11.87 3.00
CA LYS A 22 -8.25 12.87 3.25
C LYS A 22 -8.41 13.48 4.65
N GLU A 23 -9.62 13.88 5.00
CA GLU A 23 -9.93 14.47 6.31
C GLU A 23 -9.67 13.47 7.44
N GLU A 24 -10.12 12.22 7.29
CA GLU A 24 -9.83 11.14 8.23
C GLU A 24 -8.31 10.93 8.41
N SER A 25 -7.56 10.92 7.31
CA SER A 25 -6.10 10.76 7.36
C SER A 25 -5.42 11.90 8.10
N ILE A 26 -5.81 13.15 7.84
CA ILE A 26 -5.25 14.33 8.52
C ILE A 26 -5.59 14.28 10.02
N ASN A 27 -6.86 14.02 10.36
CA ASN A 27 -7.29 13.92 11.75
C ASN A 27 -6.55 12.82 12.50
N THR A 28 -6.32 11.67 11.85
CA THR A 28 -5.53 10.57 12.42
C THR A 28 -4.08 10.98 12.67
N ILE A 29 -3.45 11.69 11.73
CA ILE A 29 -2.08 12.19 11.93
C ILE A 29 -2.02 13.15 13.12
N LEU A 30 -2.96 14.08 13.23
CA LEU A 30 -3.01 15.05 14.34
C LEU A 30 -3.27 14.35 15.69
N GLU A 31 -4.17 13.37 15.73
CA GLU A 31 -4.41 12.57 16.94
C GLU A 31 -3.14 11.82 17.37
N MET A 32 -2.44 11.19 16.43
CA MET A 32 -1.21 10.44 16.73
C MET A 32 -0.05 11.36 17.10
N ALA A 33 0.01 12.58 16.56
CA ALA A 33 0.98 13.60 16.94
C ALA A 33 0.87 13.98 18.43
N GLU A 34 -0.34 13.99 19.00
CA GLU A 34 -0.52 14.22 20.44
C GLU A 34 0.14 13.12 21.30
N TYR A 35 0.16 11.87 20.83
CA TYR A 35 0.87 10.79 21.56
C TYR A 35 2.39 10.95 21.52
N LYS A 36 2.94 11.64 20.52
CA LYS A 36 4.35 12.01 20.50
C LYS A 36 4.67 13.10 21.52
N LYS A 37 3.75 14.05 21.74
CA LYS A 37 3.92 15.13 22.74
C LYS A 37 3.77 14.63 24.18
N THR A 38 2.82 13.74 24.41
CA THR A 38 2.37 13.35 25.77
C THR A 38 2.71 11.93 26.16
N GLY A 39 3.12 11.10 25.20
CA GLY A 39 3.37 9.66 25.36
C GLY A 39 4.81 9.24 25.10
N PRO A 40 5.07 7.94 25.00
CA PRO A 40 6.39 7.35 24.77
C PRO A 40 6.78 7.33 23.27
N CYS A 41 5.91 7.78 22.38
CA CYS A 41 6.16 7.73 20.93
C CYS A 41 7.40 8.56 20.55
N LYS A 42 8.38 7.89 19.97
CA LYS A 42 9.67 8.47 19.56
C LYS A 42 9.69 8.86 18.08
N ALA A 43 8.91 8.16 17.25
CA ALA A 43 8.85 8.41 15.83
C ALA A 43 7.42 8.28 15.28
N LEU A 44 6.99 9.30 14.54
CA LEU A 44 5.73 9.34 13.81
C LEU A 44 6.02 9.39 12.31
N ILE A 45 5.59 8.35 11.59
CA ILE A 45 5.87 8.17 10.17
C ILE A 45 4.55 8.18 9.39
N VAL A 46 4.49 8.96 8.34
CA VAL A 46 3.32 9.06 7.45
C VAL A 46 3.65 8.47 6.09
N THR A 47 2.83 7.55 5.60
CA THR A 47 2.98 6.93 4.28
C THR A 47 1.65 6.89 3.53
N GLY A 48 1.68 6.45 2.29
CA GLY A 48 0.48 6.29 1.47
C GLY A 48 0.16 7.47 0.56
N CYS A 49 -1.10 7.54 0.12
CA CYS A 49 -1.52 8.49 -0.92
C CYS A 49 -1.47 9.95 -0.49
N LEU A 50 -1.79 10.26 0.77
CA LEU A 50 -1.68 11.62 1.29
C LEU A 50 -0.21 12.04 1.36
N ALA A 51 0.65 11.18 1.87
CA ALA A 51 2.09 11.38 1.91
C ALA A 51 2.66 11.68 0.52
N GLN A 52 2.29 10.87 -0.48
CA GLN A 52 2.72 11.07 -1.86
C GLN A 52 2.26 12.40 -2.46
N ARG A 53 1.06 12.85 -2.11
CA ARG A 53 0.46 14.05 -2.69
C ARG A 53 0.97 15.34 -2.07
N TYR A 54 1.11 15.38 -0.75
CA TYR A 54 1.37 16.61 0.01
C TYR A 54 2.80 16.71 0.54
N LYS A 55 3.60 15.64 0.43
CA LYS A 55 5.05 15.66 0.60
C LYS A 55 5.54 16.59 1.72
N GLN A 56 6.20 17.68 1.31
CA GLN A 56 6.78 18.67 2.20
C GLN A 56 5.74 19.40 3.04
N GLU A 57 4.54 19.64 2.51
CA GLU A 57 3.47 20.34 3.26
C GLU A 57 3.13 19.62 4.58
N ILE A 58 3.18 18.27 4.60
CA ILE A 58 2.93 17.50 5.82
C ILE A 58 4.00 17.80 6.89
N VAL A 59 5.26 17.87 6.49
CA VAL A 59 6.39 18.15 7.40
C VAL A 59 6.32 19.58 7.91
N ASP A 60 5.99 20.52 7.03
CA ASP A 60 5.93 21.96 7.35
C ASP A 60 4.77 22.29 8.28
N GLU A 61 3.60 21.67 8.08
CA GLU A 61 2.39 21.94 8.85
C GLU A 61 2.27 21.10 10.13
N ILE A 62 2.91 19.93 10.16
CA ILE A 62 2.86 18.98 11.30
C ILE A 62 4.29 18.59 11.69
N PRO A 63 4.99 19.44 12.44
CA PRO A 63 6.41 19.24 12.78
C PRO A 63 6.67 17.99 13.65
N GLU A 64 5.64 17.38 14.22
CA GLU A 64 5.74 16.12 14.94
C GLU A 64 5.99 14.91 14.03
N VAL A 65 5.74 15.05 12.71
CA VAL A 65 6.01 14.00 11.73
C VAL A 65 7.51 13.93 11.45
N ASP A 66 8.13 12.79 11.71
CA ASP A 66 9.58 12.59 11.54
C ASP A 66 9.93 12.09 10.14
N ALA A 67 9.04 11.30 9.54
CA ALA A 67 9.28 10.76 8.20
C ALA A 67 8.02 10.73 7.34
N VAL A 68 8.19 11.01 6.05
CA VAL A 68 7.14 10.92 5.03
C VAL A 68 7.64 10.04 3.90
N ILE A 69 6.89 8.96 3.60
CA ILE A 69 7.25 7.95 2.61
C ILE A 69 6.16 7.85 1.56
N GLY A 70 6.56 7.88 0.30
CA GLY A 70 5.66 7.75 -0.84
C GLY A 70 5.06 6.35 -1.03
N THR A 71 4.13 6.26 -1.98
CA THR A 71 3.35 5.03 -2.26
C THR A 71 4.14 3.90 -2.89
N SER A 72 5.31 4.17 -3.46
CA SER A 72 6.21 3.21 -4.10
C SER A 72 7.41 2.80 -3.23
N LYS A 73 7.49 3.31 -1.98
CA LYS A 73 8.67 3.22 -1.11
C LYS A 73 8.44 2.42 0.19
N TYR A 74 7.47 1.52 0.21
CA TYR A 74 7.17 0.72 1.42
C TYR A 74 8.30 -0.18 1.87
N ASP A 75 9.16 -0.62 0.97
CA ASP A 75 10.33 -1.42 1.25
C ASP A 75 11.44 -0.64 1.96
N GLU A 76 11.39 0.67 1.96
CA GLU A 76 12.32 1.57 2.66
C GLU A 76 11.81 2.01 4.05
N ILE A 77 10.72 1.38 4.54
CA ILE A 77 10.11 1.75 5.84
C ILE A 77 11.08 1.61 7.02
N PHE A 78 11.97 0.64 6.99
CA PHE A 78 12.96 0.45 8.06
C PHE A 78 14.03 1.54 8.06
N ASP A 79 14.46 1.98 6.88
CA ASP A 79 15.42 3.09 6.75
C ASP A 79 14.80 4.40 7.29
N ALA A 80 13.52 4.63 6.98
CA ALA A 80 12.79 5.77 7.50
C ALA A 80 12.65 5.72 9.04
N VAL A 81 12.36 4.54 9.60
CA VAL A 81 12.34 4.34 11.06
C VAL A 81 13.69 4.66 11.68
N ASP A 82 14.77 4.14 11.10
CA ASP A 82 16.13 4.36 11.63
C ASP A 82 16.53 5.83 11.57
N GLN A 83 16.18 6.55 10.50
CA GLN A 83 16.44 7.99 10.38
C GLN A 83 15.61 8.81 11.36
N ALA A 84 14.33 8.50 11.48
CA ALA A 84 13.42 9.16 12.41
C ALA A 84 13.90 9.01 13.88
N LEU A 85 14.36 7.82 14.26
CA LEU A 85 14.89 7.56 15.61
C LEU A 85 16.22 8.30 15.88
N LYS A 86 16.98 8.66 14.83
CA LYS A 86 18.17 9.50 14.93
C LYS A 86 17.86 11.00 15.00
N GLY A 87 16.58 11.38 14.93
CA GLY A 87 16.13 12.77 14.96
C GLY A 87 16.33 13.50 13.63
N SER A 88 16.49 12.77 12.52
CA SER A 88 16.54 13.33 11.18
C SER A 88 15.17 13.26 10.55
N HIS A 89 14.70 14.37 9.96
CA HIS A 89 13.50 14.31 9.11
C HIS A 89 13.85 13.57 7.82
N PHE A 90 13.04 12.56 7.51
CA PHE A 90 13.20 11.73 6.32
C PHE A 90 12.03 11.96 5.36
N LEU A 91 12.32 12.33 4.12
CA LEU A 91 11.34 12.54 3.06
C LEU A 91 11.77 11.77 1.82
N ASP A 92 11.06 10.69 1.50
CA ASP A 92 11.27 9.91 0.28
C ASP A 92 9.94 9.59 -0.40
N VAL A 93 9.59 10.40 -1.38
CA VAL A 93 8.32 10.38 -2.11
C VAL A 93 8.49 10.41 -3.63
N ASP A 94 9.71 10.33 -4.11
CA ASP A 94 10.00 10.34 -5.54
C ASP A 94 9.95 8.92 -6.14
N ASP A 95 9.99 8.82 -7.47
CA ASP A 95 9.92 7.58 -8.23
C ASP A 95 8.61 6.79 -8.07
N LEU A 96 7.53 7.34 -8.62
CA LEU A 96 6.23 6.68 -8.67
C LEU A 96 6.19 5.42 -9.55
N ASP A 97 7.13 5.30 -10.50
CA ASP A 97 7.09 4.22 -11.50
C ASP A 97 7.82 2.94 -11.07
N ARG A 98 8.23 2.88 -9.80
CA ARG A 98 8.81 1.69 -9.16
C ARG A 98 7.73 0.79 -8.56
N LEU A 99 7.90 -0.53 -8.67
CA LEU A 99 7.17 -1.50 -7.86
C LEU A 99 7.99 -1.79 -6.60
N PRO A 100 7.43 -1.56 -5.41
CA PRO A 100 8.13 -1.88 -4.16
C PRO A 100 8.33 -3.39 -4.04
N SER A 101 9.52 -3.80 -3.66
CA SER A 101 9.87 -5.19 -3.39
C SER A 101 9.88 -5.43 -1.89
N VAL A 102 8.84 -6.06 -1.37
CA VAL A 102 8.76 -6.43 0.05
C VAL A 102 9.19 -7.89 0.21
N PRO A 103 10.46 -8.17 0.56
CA PRO A 103 10.90 -9.53 0.81
C PRO A 103 10.33 -10.02 2.16
N GLY A 104 9.83 -11.24 2.19
CA GLY A 104 9.46 -11.90 3.43
C GLY A 104 8.05 -12.48 3.46
N LYS A 105 7.75 -13.19 4.54
CA LYS A 105 6.42 -13.76 4.76
C LYS A 105 5.43 -12.66 5.15
N ARG A 106 4.36 -12.56 4.40
CA ARG A 106 3.25 -11.68 4.70
C ARG A 106 2.50 -12.16 5.95
N ILE A 107 2.27 -11.25 6.88
CA ILE A 107 1.41 -11.51 8.05
C ILE A 107 -0.04 -11.30 7.63
N LEU A 108 -0.86 -12.34 7.75
CA LEU A 108 -2.28 -12.26 7.45
C LEU A 108 -3.03 -11.67 8.64
N THR A 109 -3.68 -10.53 8.43
CA THR A 109 -4.59 -9.89 9.40
C THR A 109 -6.07 -10.15 9.10
N THR A 110 -6.37 -10.75 7.94
CA THR A 110 -7.69 -11.24 7.57
C THR A 110 -7.97 -12.59 8.25
N GLY A 111 -9.23 -13.00 8.32
CA GLY A 111 -9.67 -14.20 9.07
C GLY A 111 -9.07 -15.56 8.65
N GLY A 112 -7.98 -15.56 7.88
CA GLY A 112 -7.19 -16.75 7.51
C GLY A 112 -7.74 -17.55 6.34
N HIS A 113 -8.98 -17.36 5.93
CA HIS A 113 -9.59 -18.10 4.81
C HIS A 113 -9.47 -17.37 3.48
N TYR A 114 -9.28 -16.05 3.48
CA TYR A 114 -9.05 -15.26 2.27
C TYR A 114 -7.88 -14.30 2.43
N ALA A 115 -7.30 -13.88 1.31
CA ALA A 115 -6.28 -12.84 1.25
C ALA A 115 -6.41 -11.99 -0.02
N HIS A 116 -5.93 -10.75 0.05
CA HIS A 116 -5.85 -9.88 -1.11
C HIS A 116 -4.51 -10.10 -1.81
N LEU A 117 -4.53 -10.30 -3.12
CA LEU A 117 -3.35 -10.39 -3.96
C LEU A 117 -3.29 -9.18 -4.90
N LYS A 118 -2.33 -8.31 -4.69
CA LYS A 118 -2.15 -7.11 -5.51
C LYS A 118 -1.42 -7.48 -6.80
N ILE A 119 -2.11 -7.38 -7.93
CA ILE A 119 -1.61 -7.81 -9.24
C ILE A 119 -0.97 -6.69 -10.07
N ALA A 120 -1.30 -5.43 -9.77
CA ALA A 120 -0.74 -4.27 -10.47
C ALA A 120 -0.82 -3.01 -9.59
N GLU A 121 -0.07 -1.99 -9.99
CA GLU A 121 -0.05 -0.65 -9.38
C GLU A 121 -0.20 0.43 -10.46
N GLY A 122 -0.84 1.54 -10.10
CA GLY A 122 -1.01 2.69 -10.98
C GLY A 122 -2.12 2.51 -12.03
N CYS A 123 -2.31 3.55 -12.86
CA CYS A 123 -3.34 3.54 -13.91
C CYS A 123 -3.06 4.58 -14.98
N ASP A 124 -3.14 4.17 -16.26
CA ASP A 124 -2.88 5.02 -17.45
C ASP A 124 -4.16 5.61 -18.06
N LYS A 125 -5.33 5.38 -17.48
CA LYS A 125 -6.61 5.83 -18.08
C LYS A 125 -6.82 7.35 -18.02
N HIS A 126 -6.12 8.07 -17.14
CA HIS A 126 -6.19 9.52 -17.01
C HIS A 126 -7.61 10.12 -17.03
N CYS A 127 -8.57 9.47 -16.37
CA CYS A 127 -9.92 9.97 -16.25
C CYS A 127 -9.91 11.39 -15.63
N THR A 128 -10.72 12.31 -16.13
CA THR A 128 -10.66 13.75 -15.81
C THR A 128 -10.81 14.08 -14.32
N TYR A 129 -11.50 13.24 -13.56
CA TYR A 129 -11.75 13.40 -12.12
C TYR A 129 -10.79 12.58 -11.25
N CYS A 130 -9.93 11.75 -11.85
CA CYS A 130 -9.17 10.75 -11.11
C CYS A 130 -7.75 11.22 -10.76
N ILE A 131 -7.40 11.12 -9.50
CA ILE A 131 -6.09 11.50 -8.97
C ILE A 131 -5.06 10.35 -9.06
N ILE A 132 -5.49 9.10 -9.32
CA ILE A 132 -4.65 7.90 -9.25
C ILE A 132 -3.35 8.02 -10.05
N PRO A 133 -3.33 8.47 -11.33
CA PRO A 133 -2.08 8.58 -12.07
C PRO A 133 -1.04 9.49 -11.40
N LYS A 134 -1.49 10.52 -10.67
CA LYS A 134 -0.62 11.46 -9.97
C LYS A 134 -0.06 10.94 -8.64
N ILE A 135 -0.77 10.01 -7.99
CA ILE A 135 -0.38 9.52 -6.65
C ILE A 135 0.10 8.06 -6.65
N ARG A 136 -0.18 7.31 -7.74
CA ARG A 136 0.22 5.91 -7.91
C ARG A 136 1.07 5.67 -9.16
N GLY A 137 1.25 6.70 -10.01
CA GLY A 137 2.03 6.63 -11.24
C GLY A 137 1.38 5.84 -12.37
N ASN A 138 2.17 5.53 -13.39
CA ASN A 138 1.77 4.76 -14.54
C ASN A 138 1.41 3.32 -14.18
N TYR A 139 0.66 2.66 -15.03
CA TYR A 139 0.26 1.26 -14.84
C TYR A 139 1.45 0.31 -14.89
N ARG A 140 1.59 -0.54 -13.86
CA ARG A 140 2.68 -1.52 -13.74
C ARG A 140 2.12 -2.82 -13.20
N SER A 141 2.19 -3.88 -13.99
CA SER A 141 1.83 -5.24 -13.57
C SER A 141 2.93 -5.86 -12.70
N VAL A 142 2.53 -6.59 -11.69
CA VAL A 142 3.45 -7.47 -10.96
C VAL A 142 3.74 -8.69 -11.85
N PRO A 143 5.00 -9.10 -12.04
CA PRO A 143 5.32 -10.29 -12.83
C PRO A 143 4.59 -11.54 -12.36
N MET A 144 4.13 -12.37 -13.30
CA MET A 144 3.29 -13.53 -13.01
C MET A 144 3.97 -14.52 -12.06
N GLU A 145 5.27 -14.71 -12.21
CA GLU A 145 6.07 -15.59 -11.38
C GLU A 145 6.08 -15.16 -9.90
N GLN A 146 6.11 -13.85 -9.66
CA GLN A 146 6.03 -13.30 -8.30
C GLN A 146 4.65 -13.50 -7.69
N LEU A 147 3.59 -13.29 -8.48
CA LEU A 147 2.22 -13.52 -8.03
C LEU A 147 1.97 -15.00 -7.71
N LEU A 148 2.50 -15.90 -8.49
CA LEU A 148 2.40 -17.34 -8.26
C LEU A 148 3.13 -17.74 -6.98
N ALA A 149 4.33 -17.24 -6.76
CA ALA A 149 5.10 -17.48 -5.55
C ALA A 149 4.37 -16.95 -4.30
N GLU A 150 3.80 -15.73 -4.37
CA GLU A 150 3.00 -15.17 -3.27
C GLU A 150 1.73 -15.98 -3.04
N ALA A 151 1.01 -16.36 -4.10
CA ALA A 151 -0.20 -17.19 -4.00
C ALA A 151 0.08 -18.55 -3.36
N ALA A 152 1.18 -19.21 -3.75
CA ALA A 152 1.61 -20.47 -3.16
C ALA A 152 1.91 -20.32 -1.65
N SER A 153 2.64 -19.27 -1.28
CA SER A 153 2.93 -18.99 0.14
C SER A 153 1.68 -18.71 0.96
N LEU A 154 0.68 -18.02 0.39
CA LEU A 154 -0.60 -17.78 1.03
C LEU A 154 -1.42 -19.08 1.18
N ALA A 155 -1.39 -19.94 0.17
CA ALA A 155 -2.04 -21.26 0.22
C ALA A 155 -1.43 -22.16 1.31
N GLU A 156 -0.10 -22.16 1.46
CA GLU A 156 0.59 -22.85 2.55
C GLU A 156 0.18 -22.35 3.94
N GLN A 157 -0.16 -21.06 4.06
CA GLN A 157 -0.68 -20.46 5.28
C GLN A 157 -2.17 -20.79 5.54
N GLY A 158 -2.82 -21.54 4.65
CA GLY A 158 -4.20 -21.98 4.79
C GLY A 158 -5.25 -21.11 4.10
N VAL A 159 -4.85 -20.08 3.34
CA VAL A 159 -5.75 -19.26 2.54
C VAL A 159 -6.47 -20.11 1.49
N LYS A 160 -7.78 -19.92 1.37
CA LYS A 160 -8.66 -20.66 0.46
C LYS A 160 -9.18 -19.81 -0.69
N GLU A 161 -9.16 -18.51 -0.53
CA GLU A 161 -9.66 -17.53 -1.51
C GLU A 161 -8.66 -16.41 -1.69
N LEU A 162 -8.36 -16.04 -2.95
CA LEU A 162 -7.55 -14.88 -3.29
C LEU A 162 -8.43 -13.82 -3.99
N ILE A 163 -8.42 -12.63 -3.44
CA ILE A 163 -9.09 -11.47 -4.03
C ILE A 163 -8.02 -10.67 -4.80
N LEU A 164 -8.14 -10.63 -6.13
CA LEU A 164 -7.22 -9.88 -6.98
C LEU A 164 -7.51 -8.38 -6.89
N VAL A 165 -6.48 -7.60 -6.60
CA VAL A 165 -6.60 -6.14 -6.39
C VAL A 165 -5.65 -5.37 -7.29
N ALA A 166 -6.16 -4.35 -7.97
CA ALA A 166 -5.41 -3.31 -8.66
C ALA A 166 -6.29 -2.07 -8.83
N GLN A 167 -5.70 -0.93 -9.19
CA GLN A 167 -6.45 0.25 -9.60
C GLN A 167 -7.17 0.03 -10.95
N GLU A 168 -6.60 -0.87 -11.78
CA GLU A 168 -7.18 -1.33 -13.05
C GLU A 168 -6.79 -2.79 -13.29
N THR A 169 -7.71 -3.71 -13.04
CA THR A 169 -7.44 -5.16 -13.15
C THR A 169 -7.47 -5.65 -14.59
N THR A 170 -8.28 -5.01 -15.45
CA THR A 170 -8.51 -5.48 -16.82
C THR A 170 -7.31 -5.31 -17.75
N LEU A 171 -6.31 -4.51 -17.36
CA LEU A 171 -5.09 -4.28 -18.15
C LEU A 171 -3.92 -5.18 -17.73
N TYR A 172 -4.13 -6.11 -16.80
CA TYR A 172 -3.04 -6.93 -16.28
C TYR A 172 -2.23 -7.62 -17.40
N GLY A 173 -0.93 -7.38 -17.36
CA GLY A 173 0.06 -7.94 -18.26
C GLY A 173 0.27 -7.23 -19.59
N VAL A 174 -0.51 -6.19 -19.91
CA VAL A 174 -0.35 -5.44 -21.16
C VAL A 174 1.02 -4.79 -21.23
N ASP A 175 1.52 -4.23 -20.14
CA ASP A 175 2.83 -3.59 -20.03
C ASP A 175 3.99 -4.59 -20.10
N LEU A 176 3.85 -5.78 -19.49
CA LEU A 176 4.90 -6.80 -19.44
C LEU A 176 4.90 -7.75 -20.64
N TYR A 177 3.73 -8.12 -21.14
CA TYR A 177 3.57 -9.22 -22.11
C TYR A 177 2.96 -8.74 -23.44
N GLY A 178 2.70 -7.44 -23.60
CA GLY A 178 2.10 -6.85 -24.81
C GLY A 178 0.63 -7.23 -25.03
N LYS A 179 0.01 -7.96 -24.11
CA LYS A 179 -1.40 -8.40 -24.18
C LYS A 179 -1.96 -8.60 -22.78
N ASN A 180 -3.28 -8.52 -22.66
CA ASN A 180 -3.98 -8.83 -21.42
C ASN A 180 -3.80 -10.32 -21.07
N THR A 181 -3.26 -10.60 -19.89
CA THR A 181 -2.99 -11.96 -19.40
C THR A 181 -3.77 -12.31 -18.12
N LEU A 182 -4.74 -11.48 -17.72
CA LEU A 182 -5.56 -11.74 -16.52
C LEU A 182 -6.24 -13.10 -16.58
N HIS A 183 -6.70 -13.53 -17.76
CA HIS A 183 -7.32 -14.84 -17.96
C HIS A 183 -6.34 -16.00 -17.70
N ILE A 184 -5.06 -15.84 -18.01
CA ILE A 184 -4.02 -16.85 -17.74
C ILE A 184 -3.81 -16.97 -16.23
N LEU A 185 -3.71 -15.85 -15.54
CA LEU A 185 -3.61 -15.82 -14.09
C LEU A 185 -4.82 -16.51 -13.42
N SER A 186 -6.02 -16.34 -13.98
CA SER A 186 -7.24 -17.01 -13.53
C SER A 186 -7.21 -18.52 -13.77
N LEU A 187 -6.74 -18.98 -14.94
CA LEU A 187 -6.70 -20.39 -15.32
C LEU A 187 -5.70 -21.20 -14.49
N ILE A 188 -4.59 -20.61 -14.06
CA ILE A 188 -3.59 -21.28 -13.22
C ILE A 188 -4.20 -21.75 -11.88
N HIS A 189 -5.21 -21.05 -11.37
CA HIS A 189 -5.88 -21.41 -10.13
C HIS A 189 -7.04 -22.39 -10.31
N ILE A 190 -7.54 -22.59 -11.52
CA ILE A 190 -8.62 -23.56 -11.82
C ILE A 190 -8.09 -24.99 -11.94
N SER A 191 -6.82 -25.18 -12.29
CA SER A 191 -6.21 -26.48 -12.45
C SER A 191 -5.80 -27.18 -11.15
N GLU A 192 -5.76 -26.44 -10.04
CA GLU A 192 -5.56 -26.99 -8.69
C GLU A 192 -6.91 -27.11 -7.98
N PRO A 193 -7.17 -28.15 -7.16
CA PRO A 193 -8.49 -28.41 -6.57
C PRO A 193 -8.91 -27.47 -5.45
N THR A 194 -8.28 -26.33 -5.28
CA THR A 194 -8.63 -25.29 -4.33
C THR A 194 -9.43 -24.20 -5.03
N ARG A 195 -10.70 -24.22 -4.78
CA ARG A 195 -11.76 -23.45 -5.42
C ARG A 195 -11.73 -21.96 -5.09
N VAL A 196 -12.23 -21.23 -6.08
CA VAL A 196 -12.94 -19.94 -6.08
C VAL A 196 -12.04 -18.73 -6.11
N LEU A 197 -11.80 -18.24 -7.33
CA LEU A 197 -11.48 -16.85 -7.59
C LEU A 197 -12.78 -16.05 -7.60
N SER A 198 -12.97 -15.22 -6.61
CA SER A 198 -13.94 -14.13 -6.69
C SER A 198 -13.23 -12.94 -7.32
N ILE A 199 -13.56 -12.61 -8.57
CA ILE A 199 -13.14 -11.37 -9.19
C ILE A 199 -14.09 -10.30 -8.66
N SER A 200 -13.67 -9.58 -7.63
CA SER A 200 -14.39 -8.40 -7.18
C SER A 200 -14.00 -7.20 -8.02
N TYR A 201 -14.93 -6.63 -8.77
CA TYR A 201 -14.80 -5.32 -9.44
C TYR A 201 -14.91 -4.18 -8.43
N ALA A 202 -14.38 -4.32 -7.29
CA ALA A 202 -14.36 -3.26 -6.32
C ALA A 202 -13.02 -2.56 -6.37
N VAL A 203 -13.03 -1.34 -6.87
CA VAL A 203 -11.98 -0.36 -6.57
C VAL A 203 -12.13 -0.03 -5.10
N PHE A 204 -11.46 -0.77 -4.25
CA PHE A 204 -11.34 -0.40 -2.84
C PHE A 204 -10.01 0.33 -2.67
N CYS A 205 -10.11 1.64 -2.57
CA CYS A 205 -9.17 2.42 -1.81
C CYS A 205 -9.52 2.19 -0.34
N LEU A 206 -8.74 1.40 0.36
CA LEU A 206 -8.64 1.45 1.79
C LEU A 206 -7.48 2.33 2.17
#